data_ac32f4b8ab1b83745777a871103610e4
#
_entry.id   ac32f4b8ab1b83745777a871103610e4
#
_cell.length_a   1.000
_cell.length_b   1.000
_cell.length_c   1.000
_cell.angle_alpha   90.00
_cell.angle_beta   90.00
_cell.angle_gamma   90.00
#
_symmetry.space_group_name_H-M   'P 1'
#
loop_
_entity.id
_entity.type
_entity.pdbx_description
1 polymer ?
#
loop_
_entity_poly.entity_id
_entity_poly.type
_entity_poly.pdbx_seq_one_letter_code
_entity_poly.pdbx_strand_id
1 'polypeptide(L)'
;AIAARLIPTTDTPGATEAGVIYFYDRAWGDELRSFLGPVRGFLQAINDELGTRFATLGQAEQDNVLKANEKDPRFELLRKTTIFGFFAMTKYGGNRDHLAWDLLGFDGHHGAWEAPFGYYDAEYAKERSNGE
;
A
#
# COMPACT_ATOMS: atom_id res chain seq x y z
N ALA A 1 9.24 1.51 9.02
CA ALA A 1 10.18 0.48 8.55
C ALA A 1 9.46 -0.63 7.75
N ILE A 2 8.51 -1.41 8.34
CA ILE A 2 7.91 -2.59 7.66
C ILE A 2 7.27 -2.23 6.33
N ALA A 3 6.43 -1.19 6.25
CA ALA A 3 5.82 -0.77 4.99
C ALA A 3 6.86 -0.52 3.87
N ALA A 4 7.99 0.10 4.22
CA ALA A 4 9.10 0.35 3.29
C ALA A 4 9.83 -0.93 2.86
N ARG A 5 9.70 -2.04 3.58
CA ARG A 5 10.23 -3.35 3.15
C ARG A 5 9.22 -4.13 2.32
N LEU A 6 7.91 -3.94 2.59
CA LEU A 6 6.83 -4.58 1.81
C LEU A 6 6.67 -3.96 0.42
N ILE A 7 6.81 -2.64 0.32
CA ILE A 7 6.79 -1.91 -0.96
C ILE A 7 7.99 -0.96 -0.93
N PRO A 8 9.18 -1.45 -1.32
CA PRO A 8 10.39 -0.67 -1.27
C PRO A 8 10.44 0.40 -2.37
N THR A 9 11.16 1.48 -2.10
CA THR A 9 11.58 2.43 -3.12
C THR A 9 12.71 1.82 -3.93
N THR A 10 12.57 1.79 -5.24
CA THR A 10 13.57 1.32 -6.20
C THR A 10 13.76 2.40 -7.27
N ASP A 11 13.66 2.06 -8.53
CA ASP A 11 13.44 2.97 -9.67
C ASP A 11 11.98 3.52 -9.71
N THR A 12 11.11 2.91 -8.90
CA THR A 12 9.76 3.38 -8.65
C THR A 12 9.57 3.77 -7.18
N PRO A 13 8.65 4.72 -6.88
CA PRO A 13 8.34 5.10 -5.52
C PRO A 13 7.69 3.96 -4.73
N GLY A 14 8.00 3.90 -3.43
CA GLY A 14 7.52 2.89 -2.51
C GLY A 14 6.51 3.42 -1.49
N ALA A 15 6.28 2.60 -0.44
CA ALA A 15 5.32 2.91 0.62
C ALA A 15 5.65 4.19 1.40
N THR A 16 6.92 4.58 1.45
CA THR A 16 7.37 5.80 2.14
C THR A 16 6.89 7.04 1.40
N GLU A 17 7.15 7.11 0.11
CA GLU A 17 6.79 8.24 -0.75
C GLU A 17 5.27 8.34 -0.88
N ALA A 18 4.59 7.22 -1.04
CA ALA A 18 3.13 7.13 -1.08
C ALA A 18 2.46 7.49 0.27
N GLY A 19 3.23 7.66 1.33
CA GLY A 19 2.71 8.07 2.63
C GLY A 19 1.83 7.04 3.33
N VAL A 20 2.08 5.74 3.14
CA VAL A 20 1.28 4.64 3.73
C VAL A 20 1.14 4.75 5.25
N ILE A 21 2.11 5.36 5.94
CA ILE A 21 2.04 5.58 7.39
C ILE A 21 0.82 6.43 7.80
N TYR A 22 0.44 7.41 6.98
CA TYR A 22 -0.73 8.26 7.25
C TYR A 22 -2.04 7.52 7.01
N PHE A 23 -2.04 6.57 6.06
CA PHE A 23 -3.16 5.64 5.91
C PHE A 23 -3.33 4.76 7.15
N TYR A 24 -2.25 4.21 7.70
CA TYR A 24 -2.32 3.43 8.93
C TYR A 24 -2.89 4.23 10.09
N ASP A 25 -2.42 5.46 10.28
CA ASP A 25 -2.87 6.33 11.37
C ASP A 25 -4.38 6.59 11.31
N ARG A 26 -4.89 6.88 10.12
CA ARG A 26 -6.33 7.09 9.91
C ARG A 26 -7.14 5.80 9.99
N ALA A 27 -6.77 4.79 9.21
CA ALA A 27 -7.55 3.57 9.08
C ALA A 27 -7.65 2.80 10.42
N TRP A 28 -6.55 2.73 11.16
CA TRP A 28 -6.54 2.07 12.48
C TRP A 28 -7.13 2.93 13.59
N GLY A 29 -7.25 4.21 13.38
CA GLY A 29 -7.96 5.12 14.27
C GLY A 29 -9.49 4.98 14.16
N ASP A 30 -10.00 4.53 13.01
CA ASP A 30 -11.42 4.53 12.66
C ASP A 30 -11.87 3.15 12.12
N GLU A 31 -12.04 3.01 10.82
CA GLU A 31 -12.71 1.88 10.16
C GLU A 31 -12.01 0.53 10.40
N LEU A 32 -10.68 0.51 10.46
CA LEU A 32 -9.87 -0.70 10.70
C LEU A 32 -9.36 -0.81 12.15
N ARG A 33 -10.02 -0.15 13.09
CA ARG A 33 -9.61 -0.12 14.50
C ARG A 33 -9.45 -1.50 15.12
N SER A 34 -10.27 -2.48 14.71
CA SER A 34 -10.17 -3.86 15.18
C SER A 34 -8.84 -4.53 14.82
N PHE A 35 -8.14 -4.04 13.78
CA PHE A 35 -6.86 -4.59 13.33
C PHE A 35 -5.67 -4.03 14.12
N LEU A 36 -5.85 -2.91 14.80
CA LEU A 36 -4.77 -2.25 15.54
C LEU A 36 -4.16 -3.14 16.64
N GLY A 37 -5.01 -3.87 17.40
CA GLY A 37 -4.56 -4.79 18.44
C GLY A 37 -3.69 -5.91 17.89
N PRO A 38 -4.17 -6.71 16.94
CA PRO A 38 -3.39 -7.76 16.27
C PRO A 38 -2.07 -7.25 15.67
N VAL A 39 -2.08 -6.12 14.98
CA VAL A 39 -0.87 -5.55 14.38
C VAL A 39 0.14 -5.10 15.45
N ARG A 40 -0.31 -4.40 16.49
CA ARG A 40 0.56 -4.03 17.61
C ARG A 40 1.17 -5.25 18.30
N GLY A 41 0.36 -6.29 18.55
CA GLY A 41 0.83 -7.53 19.13
C GLY A 41 1.87 -8.23 18.25
N PHE A 42 1.72 -8.20 16.94
CA PHE A 42 2.71 -8.72 16.00
C PHE A 42 4.03 -7.94 16.07
N LEU A 43 3.96 -6.61 16.02
CA LEU A 43 5.16 -5.75 16.11
C LEU A 43 5.90 -5.92 17.43
N GLN A 44 5.16 -6.08 18.53
CA GLN A 44 5.76 -6.31 19.84
C GLN A 44 6.42 -7.67 19.90
N ALA A 45 5.77 -8.73 19.44
CA ALA A 45 6.34 -10.09 19.42
C ALA A 45 7.66 -10.14 18.63
N ILE A 46 7.73 -9.50 17.47
CA ILE A 46 8.98 -9.40 16.70
C ILE A 46 10.06 -8.67 17.50
N ASN A 47 9.76 -7.52 18.10
CA ASN A 47 10.75 -6.76 18.87
C ASN A 47 11.24 -7.53 20.11
N ASP A 48 10.35 -8.26 20.78
CA ASP A 48 10.67 -9.07 21.95
C ASP A 48 11.58 -10.25 21.56
N GLU A 49 11.29 -10.94 20.44
CA GLU A 49 12.12 -12.01 19.90
C GLU A 49 13.53 -11.52 19.50
N LEU A 50 13.59 -10.34 18.89
CA LEU A 50 14.85 -9.73 18.46
C LEU A 50 15.66 -9.14 19.63
N GLY A 51 15.05 -8.85 20.76
CA GLY A 51 15.66 -8.08 21.86
C GLY A 51 15.99 -6.63 21.49
N THR A 52 15.49 -6.17 20.34
CA THR A 52 15.69 -4.81 19.83
C THR A 52 14.52 -4.40 18.94
N ARG A 53 14.50 -3.14 18.50
CA ARG A 53 13.47 -2.66 17.58
C ARG A 53 13.76 -3.13 16.16
N PHE A 54 12.78 -3.73 15.49
CA PHE A 54 12.85 -4.07 14.06
C PHE A 54 13.36 -2.90 13.20
N ALA A 55 12.94 -1.69 13.50
CA ALA A 55 13.32 -0.49 12.76
C ALA A 55 14.81 -0.13 12.81
N THR A 56 15.57 -0.69 13.77
CA THR A 56 17.01 -0.45 13.92
C THR A 56 17.90 -1.46 13.18
N LEU A 57 17.29 -2.53 12.66
CA LEU A 57 17.98 -3.54 11.87
C LEU A 57 18.37 -3.03 10.50
N GLY A 58 19.39 -3.61 9.90
CA GLY A 58 19.73 -3.45 8.49
C GLY A 58 18.64 -4.02 7.58
N GLN A 59 18.55 -3.53 6.34
CA GLN A 59 17.49 -3.92 5.40
C GLN A 59 17.43 -5.45 5.17
N ALA A 60 18.58 -6.09 4.97
CA ALA A 60 18.64 -7.53 4.76
C ALA A 60 18.15 -8.33 5.99
N GLU A 61 18.44 -7.85 7.18
CA GLU A 61 17.94 -8.47 8.42
C GLU A 61 16.44 -8.27 8.57
N GLN A 62 15.95 -7.07 8.26
CA GLN A 62 14.51 -6.77 8.23
C GLN A 62 13.77 -7.72 7.28
N ASP A 63 14.29 -7.94 6.08
CA ASP A 63 13.70 -8.84 5.09
C ASP A 63 13.68 -10.30 5.58
N ASN A 64 14.75 -10.76 6.21
CA ASN A 64 14.82 -12.10 6.79
C ASN A 64 13.78 -12.29 7.90
N VAL A 65 13.61 -11.31 8.79
CA VAL A 65 12.59 -11.32 9.85
C VAL A 65 11.19 -11.38 9.26
N LEU A 66 10.88 -10.56 8.24
CA LEU A 66 9.57 -10.56 7.60
C LEU A 66 9.30 -11.89 6.89
N LYS A 67 10.29 -12.45 6.20
CA LYS A 67 10.20 -13.75 5.54
C LYS A 67 9.96 -14.89 6.54
N ALA A 68 10.61 -14.88 7.68
CA ALA A 68 10.39 -15.86 8.73
C ALA A 68 8.97 -15.83 9.29
N ASN A 69 8.32 -14.67 9.23
CA ASN A 69 6.97 -14.43 9.73
C ASN A 69 5.88 -14.41 8.65
N GLU A 70 6.19 -14.76 7.40
CA GLU A 70 5.26 -14.64 6.26
C GLU A 70 3.95 -15.44 6.40
N LYS A 71 3.97 -16.51 7.23
CA LYS A 71 2.80 -17.36 7.51
C LYS A 71 1.96 -16.88 8.69
N ASP A 72 2.40 -15.86 9.43
CA ASP A 72 1.62 -15.31 10.54
C ASP A 72 0.42 -14.52 9.96
N PRO A 73 -0.82 -14.84 10.38
CA PRO A 73 -2.00 -14.13 9.88
C PRO A 73 -1.99 -12.63 10.21
N ARG A 74 -1.27 -12.22 11.27
CA ARG A 74 -1.10 -10.80 11.63
C ARG A 74 -0.16 -10.08 10.65
N PHE A 75 0.86 -10.79 10.14
CA PHE A 75 1.72 -10.29 9.07
C PHE A 75 0.92 -10.10 7.78
N GLU A 76 0.09 -11.08 7.41
CA GLU A 76 -0.77 -10.99 6.22
C GLU A 76 -1.76 -9.81 6.33
N LEU A 77 -2.30 -9.56 7.52
CA LEU A 77 -3.14 -8.41 7.79
C LEU A 77 -2.39 -7.10 7.54
N LEU A 78 -1.16 -6.98 8.08
CA LEU A 78 -0.31 -5.81 7.91
C LEU A 78 0.06 -5.63 6.43
N ARG A 79 0.42 -6.70 5.73
CA ARG A 79 0.74 -6.70 4.30
C ARG A 79 -0.44 -6.18 3.46
N LYS A 80 -1.64 -6.72 3.67
CA LYS A 80 -2.86 -6.26 2.98
C LYS A 80 -3.15 -4.79 3.27
N THR A 81 -3.04 -4.37 4.53
CA THR A 81 -3.27 -2.97 4.91
C THR A 81 -2.24 -2.05 4.27
N THR A 82 -0.98 -2.50 4.10
CA THR A 82 0.06 -1.75 3.37
C THR A 82 -0.32 -1.55 1.90
N ILE A 83 -0.77 -2.63 1.24
CA ILE A 83 -1.20 -2.57 -0.17
C ILE A 83 -2.41 -1.64 -0.32
N PHE A 84 -3.42 -1.78 0.55
CA PHE A 84 -4.56 -0.87 0.55
C PHE A 84 -4.14 0.58 0.72
N GLY A 85 -3.24 0.87 1.68
CA GLY A 85 -2.75 2.23 1.88
C GLY A 85 -1.95 2.77 0.69
N PHE A 86 -1.23 1.90 -0.02
CA PHE A 86 -0.46 2.29 -1.19
C PHE A 86 -1.36 2.71 -2.37
N PHE A 87 -2.47 2.00 -2.59
CA PHE A 87 -3.41 2.27 -3.68
C PHE A 87 -4.69 3.00 -3.24
N ALA A 88 -4.81 3.40 -1.99
CA ALA A 88 -6.00 4.07 -1.47
C ALA A 88 -6.28 5.39 -2.19
N MET A 89 -7.51 5.85 -2.10
CA MET A 89 -7.81 7.26 -2.42
C MET A 89 -7.04 8.16 -1.46
N THR A 90 -6.44 9.23 -1.96
CA THR A 90 -5.60 10.18 -1.20
C THR A 90 -6.27 10.73 0.06
N LYS A 91 -7.60 10.84 0.04
CA LYS A 91 -8.40 11.28 1.20
C LYS A 91 -8.23 10.38 2.43
N TYR A 92 -7.81 9.12 2.26
CA TYR A 92 -7.56 8.19 3.36
C TYR A 92 -6.12 8.24 3.89
N GLY A 93 -5.26 9.10 3.33
CA GLY A 93 -3.93 9.40 3.84
C GLY A 93 -2.78 8.69 3.14
N GLY A 94 -3.05 7.63 2.36
CA GLY A 94 -2.06 6.97 1.49
C GLY A 94 -2.09 7.50 0.06
N ASN A 95 -1.32 6.85 -0.83
CA ASN A 95 -1.26 7.17 -2.26
C ASN A 95 -1.08 8.69 -2.50
N ARG A 96 -0.14 9.29 -1.78
CA ARG A 96 0.11 10.72 -1.86
C ARG A 96 0.39 11.12 -3.31
N ASP A 97 -0.22 12.23 -3.74
CA ASP A 97 -0.07 12.79 -5.08
C ASP A 97 -0.42 11.79 -6.20
N HIS A 98 -1.30 10.81 -5.91
CA HIS A 98 -1.72 9.73 -6.81
C HIS A 98 -0.59 8.80 -7.29
N LEU A 99 0.51 8.80 -6.61
CA LEU A 99 1.77 8.19 -6.96
C LEU A 99 1.65 6.71 -7.37
N ALA A 100 0.87 5.91 -6.62
CA ALA A 100 0.63 4.51 -6.94
C ALA A 100 -0.31 4.33 -8.15
N TRP A 101 -1.25 5.27 -8.35
CA TRP A 101 -2.13 5.24 -9.52
C TRP A 101 -1.38 5.60 -10.79
N ASP A 102 -0.46 6.57 -10.73
CA ASP A 102 0.40 6.95 -11.85
C ASP A 102 1.27 5.78 -12.32
N LEU A 103 1.76 4.94 -11.38
CA LEU A 103 2.49 3.72 -11.71
C LEU A 103 1.66 2.70 -12.51
N LEU A 104 0.33 2.73 -12.33
CA LEU A 104 -0.61 1.86 -13.05
C LEU A 104 -1.18 2.51 -14.32
N GLY A 105 -0.85 3.77 -14.58
CA GLY A 105 -1.50 4.57 -15.62
C GLY A 105 -2.99 4.83 -15.33
N PHE A 106 -3.37 4.85 -14.04
CA PHE A 106 -4.74 5.09 -13.61
C PHE A 106 -4.91 6.55 -13.19
N ASP A 107 -5.73 7.29 -13.93
CA ASP A 107 -5.97 8.72 -13.72
C ASP A 107 -6.91 9.05 -12.54
N GLY A 108 -7.54 8.02 -11.94
CA GLY A 108 -8.42 8.19 -10.77
C GLY A 108 -9.78 8.82 -11.07
N HIS A 109 -10.08 9.17 -12.29
CA HIS A 109 -11.26 9.96 -12.66
C HIS A 109 -12.49 9.14 -13.06
N HIS A 110 -12.47 7.81 -12.92
CA HIS A 110 -13.61 6.95 -13.28
C HIS A 110 -14.82 7.06 -12.33
N GLY A 111 -14.87 8.08 -11.48
CA GLY A 111 -15.98 8.31 -10.54
C GLY A 111 -17.24 8.94 -11.14
N ALA A 112 -17.15 9.53 -12.32
CA ALA A 112 -18.29 10.08 -13.06
C ALA A 112 -18.06 9.87 -14.54
N TRP A 113 -18.69 8.86 -15.11
CA TRP A 113 -18.79 8.71 -16.55
C TRP A 113 -19.62 9.85 -17.07
N GLU A 114 -19.00 10.78 -17.78
CA GLU A 114 -19.75 11.82 -18.49
C GLU A 114 -20.55 11.20 -19.63
N ALA A 115 -21.75 11.71 -19.84
CA ALA A 115 -22.54 11.30 -20.99
C ALA A 115 -21.86 11.79 -22.29
N PRO A 116 -21.89 11.00 -23.38
CA PRO A 116 -22.65 9.76 -23.57
C PRO A 116 -21.94 8.55 -22.95
N PHE A 117 -22.71 7.68 -22.32
CA PHE A 117 -22.20 6.41 -21.79
C PHE A 117 -21.55 5.57 -22.90
N GLY A 118 -20.39 5.00 -22.61
CA GLY A 118 -19.60 4.25 -23.59
C GLY A 118 -18.62 5.11 -24.41
N TYR A 119 -18.53 6.41 -24.13
CA TYR A 119 -17.59 7.32 -24.80
C TYR A 119 -16.13 6.81 -24.71
N TYR A 120 -15.70 6.40 -23.51
CA TYR A 120 -14.34 5.91 -23.29
C TYR A 120 -14.07 4.58 -24.02
N ASP A 121 -15.04 3.69 -24.07
CA ASP A 121 -14.92 2.42 -24.83
C ASP A 121 -14.81 2.70 -26.34
N ALA A 122 -15.54 3.67 -26.85
CA ALA A 122 -15.50 4.09 -28.24
C ALA A 122 -14.18 4.78 -28.60
N GLU A 123 -13.64 5.63 -27.73
CA GLU A 123 -12.34 6.27 -27.89
C GLU A 123 -11.21 5.23 -27.85
N TYR A 124 -11.20 4.35 -26.87
CA TYR A 124 -10.24 3.26 -26.76
C TYR A 124 -10.25 2.33 -27.98
N ALA A 125 -11.45 2.01 -28.50
CA ALA A 125 -11.58 1.22 -29.72
C ALA A 125 -11.02 1.93 -30.95
N LYS A 126 -11.18 3.26 -31.05
CA LYS A 126 -10.62 4.07 -32.14
C LYS A 126 -9.09 4.13 -32.07
N GLU A 127 -8.52 4.32 -30.90
CA GLU A 127 -7.06 4.35 -30.70
C GLU A 127 -6.41 3.04 -31.15
N ARG A 128 -7.00 1.90 -30.80
CA ARG A 128 -6.52 0.58 -31.25
C ARG A 128 -6.64 0.36 -32.74
N SER A 129 -7.71 0.87 -33.38
CA SER A 129 -7.89 0.72 -34.82
C SER A 129 -6.97 1.64 -35.66
N ASN A 130 -6.43 2.69 -35.06
CA ASN A 130 -5.51 3.63 -35.73
C ASN A 130 -4.03 3.27 -35.50
N GLY A 131 -3.73 2.26 -34.66
CA GLY A 131 -2.37 1.79 -34.34
C GLY A 131 -1.96 0.49 -35.06
N GLU A 132 -2.79 -0.06 -35.92
CA GLU A 132 -2.49 -1.12 -36.86
C GLU A 132 -2.31 -0.52 -38.28
#